data_a8ae6553b24b7b36cca5d7ae948ec6ad
#
_entry.id   a8ae6553b24b7b36cca5d7ae948ec6ad
#
_cell.length_a   1.000
_cell.length_b   1.000
_cell.length_c   1.000
_cell.angle_alpha   90.00
_cell.angle_beta   90.00
_cell.angle_gamma   90.00
#
_symmetry.space_group_name_H-M   'P 1'
#
loop_
_entity.id
_entity.type
_entity.pdbx_description
1 polymer ?
#
loop_
_entity_poly.entity_id
_entity_poly.type
_entity_poly.pdbx_seq_one_letter_code
_entity_poly.pdbx_strand_id
1 'polypeptide(L)'
;LYFGQSTIASAANRPPSISCAPATTAYVGKAYSFQPTASDPDGNKLTFKIAMKPAWATFNSATGSLTSTPASSHIGTYSKIVISVSDGRVTKSLPAFSIKVVQAASTVSPVTLSWMPPTQNVDGTQLSNLAGYRIHYGQVSGQYDYSVPVGSPSITSATIENLAPARWYFAVTAVT
;
A
#
# COMPACT_ATOMS: atom_id res chain seq x y z
N LEU A 1 41.84 -54.78 -34.58
CA LEU A 1 41.27 -53.42 -34.50
C LEU A 1 40.82 -53.14 -33.08
N TYR A 2 41.53 -52.26 -32.37
CA TYR A 2 41.23 -51.84 -31.02
C TYR A 2 40.34 -50.57 -31.12
N PHE A 3 39.05 -50.67 -30.80
CA PHE A 3 38.18 -49.52 -30.70
C PHE A 3 38.37 -48.90 -29.31
N GLY A 4 39.13 -47.83 -29.25
CA GLY A 4 39.24 -47.02 -28.05
C GLY A 4 37.88 -46.37 -27.72
N GLN A 5 37.29 -46.71 -26.57
CA GLN A 5 36.12 -46.02 -26.05
C GLN A 5 36.57 -44.60 -25.62
N SER A 6 36.10 -43.61 -26.33
CA SER A 6 36.24 -42.21 -25.91
C SER A 6 35.21 -41.97 -24.79
N THR A 7 35.68 -41.91 -23.56
CA THR A 7 34.86 -41.45 -22.45
C THR A 7 34.68 -39.92 -22.58
N ILE A 8 33.48 -39.47 -22.97
CA ILE A 8 33.16 -38.07 -22.90
C ILE A 8 33.08 -37.72 -21.41
N ALA A 9 34.04 -36.93 -20.92
CA ALA A 9 33.95 -36.37 -19.58
C ALA A 9 32.69 -35.52 -19.50
N SER A 10 31.79 -35.85 -18.58
CA SER A 10 30.63 -35.00 -18.29
C SER A 10 31.14 -33.65 -17.83
N ALA A 11 30.66 -32.58 -18.44
CA ALA A 11 31.00 -31.23 -18.01
C ALA A 11 30.63 -31.05 -16.53
N ALA A 12 31.54 -30.39 -15.79
CA ALA A 12 31.29 -30.10 -14.39
C ALA A 12 30.08 -29.12 -14.25
N ASN A 13 29.21 -29.43 -13.30
CA ASN A 13 28.04 -28.60 -13.02
C ASN A 13 28.46 -27.21 -12.57
N ARG A 14 27.92 -26.19 -13.21
CA ARG A 14 28.07 -24.79 -12.83
C ARG A 14 26.90 -24.39 -11.93
N PRO A 15 27.14 -23.67 -10.81
CA PRO A 15 26.08 -23.33 -9.87
C PRO A 15 25.10 -22.33 -10.47
N PRO A 16 23.82 -22.35 -10.04
CA PRO A 16 22.83 -21.34 -10.42
C PRO A 16 23.17 -19.97 -9.85
N SER A 17 22.62 -18.93 -10.43
CA SER A 17 22.65 -17.57 -9.93
C SER A 17 21.26 -17.11 -9.47
N ILE A 18 21.21 -16.24 -8.47
CA ILE A 18 20.00 -15.58 -7.99
C ILE A 18 20.32 -14.15 -7.60
N SER A 19 19.46 -13.22 -7.98
CA SER A 19 19.61 -11.79 -7.73
C SER A 19 18.25 -11.09 -7.55
N CYS A 20 18.27 -9.78 -7.37
CA CYS A 20 17.24 -8.84 -7.00
C CYS A 20 17.05 -8.67 -5.49
N ALA A 21 16.65 -7.46 -5.11
CA ALA A 21 16.33 -7.11 -3.73
C ALA A 21 14.81 -6.89 -3.58
N PRO A 22 14.16 -7.49 -2.59
CA PRO A 22 12.75 -7.25 -2.31
C PRO A 22 12.51 -5.88 -1.69
N ALA A 23 11.31 -5.34 -1.87
CA ALA A 23 10.88 -4.19 -1.09
C ALA A 23 10.82 -4.56 0.41
N THR A 24 11.39 -3.69 1.25
CA THR A 24 11.47 -3.91 2.70
C THR A 24 10.23 -3.44 3.46
N THR A 25 9.27 -2.81 2.77
CA THR A 25 8.01 -2.34 3.35
C THR A 25 6.82 -2.88 2.55
N ALA A 26 5.84 -3.40 3.26
CA ALA A 26 4.53 -3.77 2.74
C ALA A 26 3.46 -2.96 3.46
N TYR A 27 2.38 -2.62 2.77
CA TYR A 27 1.31 -1.80 3.31
C TYR A 27 0.03 -2.60 3.46
N VAL A 28 -0.65 -2.42 4.57
CA VAL A 28 -1.97 -3.03 4.82
C VAL A 28 -2.93 -2.71 3.67
N GLY A 29 -3.62 -3.72 3.15
CA GLY A 29 -4.57 -3.60 2.05
C GLY A 29 -3.96 -3.34 0.67
N LYS A 30 -2.62 -3.32 0.53
CA LYS A 30 -1.93 -3.18 -0.75
C LYS A 30 -1.23 -4.48 -1.14
N ALA A 31 -1.27 -4.81 -2.42
CA ALA A 31 -0.57 -5.98 -2.92
C ALA A 31 0.95 -5.80 -2.76
N TYR A 32 1.58 -6.80 -2.15
CA TYR A 32 3.03 -6.98 -2.10
C TYR A 32 3.42 -8.07 -3.08
N SER A 33 4.42 -7.83 -3.90
CA SER A 33 4.95 -8.79 -4.86
C SER A 33 6.46 -8.63 -4.97
N PHE A 34 7.15 -9.76 -4.88
CA PHE A 34 8.58 -9.87 -5.15
C PHE A 34 8.84 -11.16 -5.92
N GLN A 35 9.65 -11.09 -6.96
CA GLN A 35 10.15 -12.25 -7.69
C GLN A 35 11.64 -12.06 -7.96
N PRO A 36 12.50 -12.98 -7.50
CA PRO A 36 13.92 -12.94 -7.81
C PRO A 36 14.16 -13.27 -9.28
N THR A 37 15.28 -12.79 -9.81
CA THR A 37 15.82 -13.26 -11.08
C THR A 37 16.80 -14.39 -10.80
N ALA A 38 16.65 -15.51 -11.49
CA ALA A 38 17.56 -16.65 -11.35
C ALA A 38 17.81 -17.30 -12.71
N SER A 39 19.02 -17.83 -12.89
CA SER A 39 19.43 -18.55 -14.08
C SER A 39 20.44 -19.63 -13.74
N ASP A 40 20.51 -20.67 -14.58
CA ASP A 40 21.49 -21.72 -14.51
C ASP A 40 22.31 -21.77 -15.80
N PRO A 41 23.65 -21.74 -15.74
CA PRO A 41 24.49 -21.74 -16.92
C PRO A 41 24.46 -23.05 -17.74
N ASP A 42 24.01 -24.15 -17.13
CA ASP A 42 23.89 -25.45 -17.78
C ASP A 42 22.46 -25.74 -18.25
N GLY A 43 21.51 -24.78 -17.99
CA GLY A 43 20.11 -24.94 -18.33
C GLY A 43 19.34 -25.91 -17.42
N ASN A 44 19.86 -26.20 -16.24
CA ASN A 44 19.20 -27.10 -15.30
C ASN A 44 17.90 -26.49 -14.77
N LYS A 45 16.93 -27.35 -14.47
CA LYS A 45 15.67 -26.93 -13.86
C LYS A 45 15.92 -26.36 -12.47
N LEU A 46 15.45 -25.12 -12.26
CA LEU A 46 15.57 -24.42 -10.99
C LEU A 46 14.36 -24.70 -10.09
N THR A 47 14.64 -24.84 -8.80
CA THR A 47 13.63 -24.93 -7.74
C THR A 47 13.98 -23.94 -6.62
N PHE A 48 12.94 -23.31 -6.06
CA PHE A 48 13.12 -22.27 -5.05
C PHE A 48 12.63 -22.75 -3.68
N LYS A 49 13.28 -22.25 -2.64
CA LYS A 49 12.89 -22.43 -1.24
C LYS A 49 12.89 -21.08 -0.53
N ILE A 50 12.09 -20.96 0.52
CA ILE A 50 12.08 -19.81 1.40
C ILE A 50 12.20 -20.28 2.85
N ALA A 51 13.06 -19.62 3.62
CA ALA A 51 13.16 -19.76 5.06
C ALA A 51 12.55 -18.53 5.74
N MET A 52 11.97 -18.71 6.92
CA MET A 52 11.31 -17.67 7.71
C MET A 52 10.23 -16.89 6.94
N LYS A 53 9.47 -17.61 6.09
CA LYS A 53 8.36 -17.05 5.32
C LYS A 53 7.32 -16.43 6.26
N PRO A 54 6.92 -15.16 6.06
CA PRO A 54 5.82 -14.57 6.81
C PRO A 54 4.52 -15.38 6.64
N ALA A 55 3.76 -15.57 7.72
CA ALA A 55 2.52 -16.34 7.69
C ALA A 55 1.49 -15.76 6.71
N TRP A 56 1.48 -14.43 6.53
CA TRP A 56 0.58 -13.72 5.62
C TRP A 56 0.97 -13.83 4.13
N ALA A 57 2.16 -14.36 3.80
CA ALA A 57 2.66 -14.39 2.43
C ALA A 57 2.55 -15.78 1.79
N THR A 58 2.29 -15.80 0.50
CA THR A 58 2.29 -16.98 -0.37
C THR A 58 3.60 -17.04 -1.15
N PHE A 59 4.21 -18.22 -1.22
CA PHE A 59 5.46 -18.46 -1.93
C PHE A 59 5.27 -19.51 -3.02
N ASN A 60 5.78 -19.24 -4.22
CA ASN A 60 5.79 -20.17 -5.34
C ASN A 60 7.19 -20.79 -5.50
N SER A 61 7.30 -22.10 -5.27
CA SER A 61 8.56 -22.82 -5.35
C SER A 61 9.10 -23.03 -6.77
N ALA A 62 8.29 -22.83 -7.80
CA ALA A 62 8.73 -22.92 -9.20
C ALA A 62 9.34 -21.61 -9.72
N THR A 63 8.90 -20.46 -9.21
CA THR A 63 9.32 -19.14 -9.70
C THR A 63 10.09 -18.32 -8.66
N GLY A 64 10.05 -18.71 -7.38
CA GLY A 64 10.60 -17.94 -6.27
C GLY A 64 9.76 -16.73 -5.88
N SER A 65 8.58 -16.57 -6.46
CA SER A 65 7.69 -15.44 -6.21
C SER A 65 7.11 -15.45 -4.80
N LEU A 66 7.17 -14.33 -4.11
CA LEU A 66 6.57 -14.07 -2.80
C LEU A 66 5.52 -12.97 -2.95
N THR A 67 4.25 -13.31 -2.73
CA THR A 67 3.12 -12.40 -2.96
C THR A 67 2.12 -12.45 -1.82
N SER A 68 1.45 -11.35 -1.54
CA SER A 68 0.24 -11.27 -0.69
C SER A 68 -0.33 -9.85 -0.62
N THR A 69 -1.47 -9.73 0.06
CA THR A 69 -2.03 -8.45 0.52
C THR A 69 -2.18 -8.55 2.04
N PRO A 70 -1.27 -7.93 2.83
CA PRO A 70 -1.32 -8.04 4.28
C PRO A 70 -2.53 -7.32 4.86
N ALA A 71 -3.16 -7.92 5.86
CA ALA A 71 -4.22 -7.30 6.67
C ALA A 71 -3.63 -6.51 7.85
N SER A 72 -4.46 -5.74 8.57
CA SER A 72 -4.05 -4.97 9.76
C SER A 72 -3.49 -5.84 10.89
N SER A 73 -3.96 -7.09 11.01
CA SER A 73 -3.44 -8.07 11.97
C SER A 73 -1.99 -8.50 11.69
N HIS A 74 -1.46 -8.19 10.51
CA HIS A 74 -0.10 -8.53 10.10
C HIS A 74 0.90 -7.38 10.30
N ILE A 75 0.49 -6.26 10.90
CA ILE A 75 1.41 -5.15 11.19
C ILE A 75 2.55 -5.65 12.09
N GLY A 76 3.80 -5.40 11.66
CA GLY A 76 4.98 -5.87 12.36
C GLY A 76 6.18 -6.04 11.45
N THR A 77 7.27 -6.57 12.00
CA THR A 77 8.51 -6.81 11.26
C THR A 77 8.79 -8.31 11.17
N TYR A 78 8.99 -8.79 9.96
CA TYR A 78 9.32 -10.17 9.63
C TYR A 78 10.76 -10.19 9.12
N SER A 79 11.66 -10.73 9.94
CA SER A 79 13.11 -10.69 9.68
C SER A 79 13.69 -12.06 9.34
N LYS A 80 14.96 -12.06 8.88
CA LYS A 80 15.71 -13.26 8.53
C LYS A 80 15.07 -14.11 7.41
N ILE A 81 14.30 -13.47 6.53
CA ILE A 81 13.73 -14.14 5.37
C ILE A 81 14.86 -14.42 4.38
N VAL A 82 14.96 -15.66 3.92
CA VAL A 82 15.97 -16.07 2.93
C VAL A 82 15.28 -16.81 1.81
N ILE A 83 15.45 -16.37 0.57
CA ILE A 83 15.04 -17.10 -0.64
C ILE A 83 16.29 -17.72 -1.28
N SER A 84 16.21 -18.98 -1.62
CA SER A 84 17.26 -19.76 -2.26
C SER A 84 16.78 -20.44 -3.53
N VAL A 85 17.70 -20.66 -4.46
CA VAL A 85 17.47 -21.43 -5.69
C VAL A 85 18.44 -22.60 -5.75
N SER A 86 17.99 -23.73 -6.28
CA SER A 86 18.79 -24.92 -6.49
C SER A 86 18.57 -25.49 -7.88
N ASP A 87 19.63 -25.97 -8.49
CA ASP A 87 19.67 -26.77 -9.73
C ASP A 87 19.56 -28.28 -9.49
N GLY A 88 19.34 -28.67 -8.22
CA GLY A 88 19.32 -30.08 -7.77
C GLY A 88 20.70 -30.55 -7.26
N ARG A 89 21.79 -29.83 -7.47
CA ARG A 89 23.16 -30.15 -7.00
C ARG A 89 23.74 -29.08 -6.11
N VAL A 90 23.55 -27.82 -6.48
CA VAL A 90 24.07 -26.65 -5.76
C VAL A 90 22.93 -25.73 -5.41
N THR A 91 23.04 -25.07 -4.27
CA THR A 91 22.06 -24.06 -3.81
C THR A 91 22.75 -22.71 -3.65
N LYS A 92 22.11 -21.65 -4.16
CA LYS A 92 22.49 -20.26 -3.95
C LYS A 92 21.34 -19.50 -3.30
N SER A 93 21.67 -18.49 -2.47
CA SER A 93 20.68 -17.75 -1.71
C SER A 93 20.88 -16.25 -1.89
N LEU A 94 19.78 -15.52 -1.83
CA LEU A 94 19.80 -14.09 -1.58
C LEU A 94 20.31 -13.80 -0.16
N PRO A 95 20.90 -12.63 0.09
CA PRO A 95 21.12 -12.15 1.46
C PRO A 95 19.81 -12.17 2.25
N ALA A 96 19.90 -12.44 3.56
CA ALA A 96 18.75 -12.39 4.44
C ALA A 96 18.14 -10.97 4.45
N PHE A 97 16.83 -10.87 4.35
CA PHE A 97 16.12 -9.59 4.35
C PHE A 97 14.97 -9.56 5.37
N SER A 98 14.40 -8.38 5.53
CA SER A 98 13.24 -8.17 6.39
C SER A 98 12.14 -7.43 5.63
N ILE A 99 10.89 -7.73 5.97
CA ILE A 99 9.71 -7.00 5.49
C ILE A 99 9.00 -6.40 6.70
N LYS A 100 8.79 -5.09 6.70
CA LYS A 100 7.97 -4.39 7.70
C LYS A 100 6.58 -4.14 7.11
N VAL A 101 5.55 -4.69 7.73
CA VAL A 101 4.15 -4.38 7.39
C VAL A 101 3.73 -3.16 8.21
N VAL A 102 3.26 -2.13 7.53
CA VAL A 102 2.80 -0.87 8.13
C VAL A 102 1.42 -0.51 7.61
N GLN A 103 0.71 0.32 8.38
CA GLN A 103 -0.52 0.94 7.88
C GLN A 103 -0.18 1.82 6.66
N ALA A 104 -0.96 1.71 5.59
CA ALA A 104 -0.86 2.68 4.52
C ALA A 104 -1.19 4.08 5.08
N ALA A 105 -0.42 5.09 4.68
CA ALA A 105 -0.77 6.46 5.04
C ALA A 105 -2.19 6.75 4.52
N SER A 106 -3.08 7.17 5.39
CA SER A 106 -4.35 7.74 4.99
C SER A 106 -4.05 9.03 4.25
N THR A 107 -4.36 9.10 2.98
CA THR A 107 -4.36 10.38 2.27
C THR A 107 -5.56 11.16 2.76
N VAL A 108 -5.34 12.04 3.73
CA VAL A 108 -6.32 13.06 4.09
C VAL A 108 -6.45 14.01 2.91
N SER A 109 -7.68 14.25 2.47
CA SER A 109 -7.93 15.17 1.36
C SER A 109 -8.66 16.39 1.88
N PRO A 110 -8.23 17.61 1.51
CA PRO A 110 -9.00 18.81 1.80
C PRO A 110 -10.28 18.83 0.94
N VAL A 111 -11.36 19.36 1.50
CA VAL A 111 -12.61 19.63 0.79
C VAL A 111 -12.88 21.13 0.84
N THR A 112 -12.93 21.76 -0.31
CA THR A 112 -13.32 23.19 -0.42
C THR A 112 -14.82 23.26 -0.69
N LEU A 113 -15.51 24.00 0.16
CA LEU A 113 -16.93 24.31 0.06
C LEU A 113 -17.08 25.73 -0.47
N SER A 114 -18.09 25.97 -1.30
CA SER A 114 -18.48 27.29 -1.75
C SER A 114 -20.01 27.45 -1.62
N TRP A 115 -20.45 28.62 -1.25
CA TRP A 115 -21.89 28.92 -1.06
C TRP A 115 -22.22 30.34 -1.51
N MET A 116 -23.50 30.60 -1.72
CA MET A 116 -24.02 31.95 -1.96
C MET A 116 -24.55 32.52 -0.66
N PRO A 117 -24.24 33.82 -0.35
CA PRO A 117 -24.84 34.49 0.79
C PRO A 117 -26.37 34.55 0.70
N PRO A 118 -27.09 34.24 1.78
CA PRO A 118 -28.53 34.46 1.80
C PRO A 118 -28.84 35.96 1.79
N THR A 119 -29.90 36.32 1.10
CA THR A 119 -30.40 37.74 1.05
C THR A 119 -31.64 37.93 1.90
N GLN A 120 -32.24 36.85 2.38
CA GLN A 120 -33.48 36.88 3.16
C GLN A 120 -33.37 36.00 4.40
N ASN A 121 -34.08 36.36 5.44
CA ASN A 121 -34.36 35.52 6.60
C ASN A 121 -35.35 34.38 6.26
N VAL A 122 -35.51 33.43 7.16
CA VAL A 122 -36.43 32.30 7.00
C VAL A 122 -37.90 32.76 6.86
N ASP A 123 -38.24 33.93 7.45
CA ASP A 123 -39.56 34.54 7.37
C ASP A 123 -39.79 35.38 6.09
N GLY A 124 -38.83 35.42 5.19
CA GLY A 124 -38.87 36.21 3.93
C GLY A 124 -38.47 37.66 4.05
N THR A 125 -38.16 38.17 5.23
CA THR A 125 -37.66 39.55 5.41
C THR A 125 -36.25 39.68 4.92
N GLN A 126 -35.83 40.90 4.53
CA GLN A 126 -34.49 41.16 4.06
C GLN A 126 -33.45 40.92 5.18
N LEU A 127 -32.41 40.18 4.90
CA LEU A 127 -31.32 39.91 5.81
C LEU A 127 -30.35 41.10 5.82
N SER A 128 -30.19 41.79 6.97
CA SER A 128 -29.33 42.94 7.11
C SER A 128 -28.24 42.80 8.18
N ASN A 129 -28.28 41.75 8.96
CA ASN A 129 -27.41 41.55 10.13
C ASN A 129 -26.55 40.28 10.03
N LEU A 130 -26.22 39.84 8.79
CA LEU A 130 -25.38 38.68 8.58
C LEU A 130 -24.00 38.91 9.19
N ALA A 131 -23.63 38.11 10.20
CA ALA A 131 -22.34 38.20 10.91
C ALA A 131 -21.29 37.25 10.33
N GLY A 132 -21.72 36.15 9.72
CA GLY A 132 -20.84 35.13 9.16
C GLY A 132 -21.57 33.85 8.86
N TYR A 133 -20.82 32.74 8.88
CA TYR A 133 -21.36 31.39 8.63
C TYR A 133 -20.81 30.39 9.62
N ARG A 134 -21.46 29.23 9.68
CA ARG A 134 -20.95 28.07 10.37
C ARG A 134 -21.05 26.87 9.44
N ILE A 135 -19.93 26.19 9.21
CA ILE A 135 -19.88 24.94 8.45
C ILE A 135 -20.08 23.81 9.44
N HIS A 136 -21.02 22.93 9.17
CA HIS A 136 -21.28 21.71 9.91
C HIS A 136 -20.90 20.53 9.05
N TYR A 137 -20.27 19.50 9.63
CA TYR A 137 -19.91 18.30 8.86
C TYR A 137 -19.90 17.05 9.74
N GLY A 138 -20.15 15.90 9.09
CA GLY A 138 -20.23 14.60 9.72
C GLY A 138 -20.25 13.47 8.70
N GLN A 139 -20.21 12.23 9.18
CA GLN A 139 -20.22 11.04 8.32
C GLN A 139 -21.61 10.45 8.08
N VAL A 140 -22.64 11.00 8.72
CA VAL A 140 -24.03 10.60 8.55
C VAL A 140 -24.84 11.79 8.04
N SER A 141 -25.68 11.57 7.04
CA SER A 141 -26.52 12.64 6.48
C SER A 141 -27.46 13.20 7.55
N GLY A 142 -27.44 14.53 7.72
CA GLY A 142 -28.27 15.23 8.71
C GLY A 142 -27.73 15.16 10.15
N GLN A 143 -26.64 14.43 10.41
CA GLN A 143 -25.97 14.40 11.70
C GLN A 143 -24.54 14.96 11.53
N TYR A 144 -24.27 16.07 12.22
CA TYR A 144 -23.02 16.80 12.08
C TYR A 144 -22.30 16.88 13.42
N ASP A 145 -21.28 16.07 13.59
CA ASP A 145 -20.51 15.97 14.84
C ASP A 145 -19.48 17.10 14.98
N TYR A 146 -19.19 17.79 13.88
CA TYR A 146 -18.16 18.82 13.81
C TYR A 146 -18.71 20.11 13.27
N SER A 147 -18.16 21.26 13.72
CA SER A 147 -18.45 22.55 13.14
C SER A 147 -17.27 23.50 13.15
N VAL A 148 -17.19 24.34 12.13
CA VAL A 148 -16.16 25.39 11.97
C VAL A 148 -16.86 26.74 11.75
N PRO A 149 -16.59 27.77 12.57
CA PRO A 149 -17.11 29.11 12.35
C PRO A 149 -16.35 29.81 11.21
N VAL A 150 -17.07 30.60 10.41
CA VAL A 150 -16.52 31.50 9.39
C VAL A 150 -16.97 32.92 9.75
N GLY A 151 -16.09 33.65 10.39
CA GLY A 151 -16.40 34.93 11.10
C GLY A 151 -16.57 36.15 10.21
N SER A 152 -16.85 36.02 8.91
CA SER A 152 -17.10 37.17 8.04
C SER A 152 -18.18 36.86 7.00
N PRO A 153 -19.16 37.73 6.78
CA PRO A 153 -20.22 37.58 5.79
C PRO A 153 -19.71 37.65 4.34
N SER A 154 -18.51 38.18 4.11
CA SER A 154 -17.90 38.27 2.78
C SER A 154 -17.18 37.01 2.34
N ILE A 155 -16.93 36.07 3.27
CA ILE A 155 -16.30 34.80 2.96
C ILE A 155 -17.37 33.82 2.45
N THR A 156 -17.25 33.38 1.20
CA THR A 156 -18.20 32.48 0.53
C THR A 156 -17.58 31.16 0.12
N SER A 157 -16.36 30.89 0.63
CA SER A 157 -15.70 29.58 0.49
C SER A 157 -14.82 29.29 1.68
N ALA A 158 -14.66 28.01 2.03
CA ALA A 158 -13.73 27.58 3.06
C ALA A 158 -13.27 26.14 2.77
N THR A 159 -12.07 25.83 3.22
CA THR A 159 -11.48 24.49 3.07
C THR A 159 -11.46 23.80 4.43
N ILE A 160 -12.02 22.58 4.48
CA ILE A 160 -11.90 21.69 5.62
C ILE A 160 -10.77 20.72 5.31
N GLU A 161 -9.75 20.76 6.13
CA GLU A 161 -8.54 19.93 5.99
C GLU A 161 -8.60 18.67 6.86
N ASN A 162 -7.68 17.75 6.63
CA ASN A 162 -7.45 16.55 7.44
C ASN A 162 -8.65 15.58 7.53
N LEU A 163 -9.51 15.57 6.52
CA LEU A 163 -10.61 14.61 6.46
C LEU A 163 -10.07 13.21 6.13
N ALA A 164 -10.35 12.24 7.00
CA ALA A 164 -10.05 10.84 6.72
C ALA A 164 -10.84 10.34 5.50
N PRO A 165 -10.32 9.36 4.74
CA PRO A 165 -11.05 8.77 3.61
C PRO A 165 -12.37 8.14 4.07
N ALA A 166 -13.47 8.83 3.81
CA ALA A 166 -14.83 8.43 4.13
C ALA A 166 -15.81 9.25 3.29
N ARG A 167 -17.09 8.92 3.36
CA ARG A 167 -18.13 9.81 2.87
C ARG A 167 -18.39 10.87 3.94
N TRP A 168 -18.33 12.15 3.54
CA TRP A 168 -18.60 13.28 4.40
C TRP A 168 -19.80 14.07 3.87
N TYR A 169 -20.63 14.55 4.78
CA TYR A 169 -21.77 15.41 4.52
C TYR A 169 -21.51 16.77 5.14
N PHE A 170 -21.88 17.83 4.43
CA PHE A 170 -21.64 19.20 4.83
C PHE A 170 -22.92 20.01 4.78
N ALA A 171 -23.08 20.95 5.69
CA ALA A 171 -24.09 22.00 5.66
C ALA A 171 -23.45 23.31 6.06
N VAL A 172 -23.92 24.42 5.46
CA VAL A 172 -23.48 25.76 5.82
C VAL A 172 -24.72 26.54 6.31
N THR A 173 -24.63 27.10 7.50
CA THR A 173 -25.67 27.96 8.07
C THR A 173 -25.17 29.39 8.19
N ALA A 174 -26.04 30.37 7.91
CA ALA A 174 -25.77 31.76 8.18
C ALA A 174 -25.85 32.04 9.70
N VAL A 175 -25.03 32.96 10.17
CA VAL A 175 -25.00 33.43 11.55
C VAL A 175 -25.33 34.94 11.53
N THR A 176 -26.32 35.32 12.29
CA THR A 176 -26.82 36.70 12.42
C THR A 176 -26.60 37.23 13.83
#